data_3e0c24b0cd107f629768ab91fde7dfd2
#
_entry.id   3e0c24b0cd107f629768ab91fde7dfd2
#
_cell.length_a   1.000
_cell.length_b   1.000
_cell.length_c   1.000
_cell.angle_alpha   90.00
_cell.angle_beta   90.00
_cell.angle_gamma   90.00
#
_symmetry.space_group_name_H-M   'P 1'
#
loop_
_entity.id
_entity.type
_entity.pdbx_description
1 polymer ?
#
loop_
_entity_poly.entity_id
_entity_poly.type
_entity_poly.pdbx_seq_one_letter_code
_entity_poly.pdbx_strand_id
1 'polypeptide(L)'
;MDPYPTWMQDVPEVDIPITGVEGRLIASPHGQVVFFRAIEEVEVPPHAHGGQWGIVVTGRLQLTVDGEATTYEPGETYEIPSGAEHSARLEAGTSLIDVFQDPDRYRPK
;
A
#
# COMPACT_ATOMS: atom_id res chain seq x y z
N MET A 1 13.44 -4.10 8.86
CA MET A 1 14.06 -2.76 8.80
C MET A 1 13.03 -1.75 8.32
N ASP A 2 12.94 -0.61 8.97
CA ASP A 2 12.08 0.49 8.52
C ASP A 2 12.90 1.40 7.58
N PRO A 3 12.55 1.49 6.29
CA PRO A 3 13.30 2.32 5.35
C PRO A 3 12.98 3.80 5.44
N TYR A 4 11.93 4.16 6.19
CA TYR A 4 11.49 5.55 6.27
C TYR A 4 12.28 6.31 7.34
N PRO A 5 12.65 7.57 7.09
CA PRO A 5 13.38 8.35 8.07
C PRO A 5 12.55 8.62 9.32
N THR A 6 13.23 8.78 10.45
CA THR A 6 12.58 8.93 11.75
C THR A 6 11.59 10.11 11.81
N TRP A 7 11.89 11.21 11.10
CA TRP A 7 10.99 12.37 11.10
C TRP A 7 9.63 12.07 10.44
N MET A 8 9.52 10.99 9.65
CA MET A 8 8.23 10.58 9.08
C MET A 8 7.27 10.02 10.12
N GLN A 9 7.73 9.76 11.34
CA GLN A 9 6.85 9.40 12.45
C GLN A 9 5.86 10.51 12.82
N ASP A 10 6.12 11.74 12.39
CA ASP A 10 5.19 12.86 12.56
C ASP A 10 4.06 12.87 11.51
N VAL A 11 4.20 12.09 10.44
CA VAL A 11 3.12 11.91 9.47
C VAL A 11 2.02 11.06 10.12
N PRO A 12 0.73 11.45 9.99
CA PRO A 12 -0.36 10.75 10.65
C PRO A 12 -0.42 9.26 10.34
N GLU A 13 -0.66 8.45 11.36
CA GLU A 13 -0.92 7.03 11.17
C GLU A 13 -2.27 6.79 10.50
N VAL A 14 -2.34 5.72 9.73
CA VAL A 14 -3.54 5.31 8.99
C VAL A 14 -4.29 4.25 9.77
N ASP A 15 -5.61 4.34 9.78
CA ASP A 15 -6.46 3.27 10.25
C ASP A 15 -6.60 2.22 9.14
N ILE A 16 -5.85 1.12 9.25
CA ILE A 16 -5.85 0.02 8.28
C ILE A 16 -6.53 -1.19 8.92
N PRO A 17 -7.65 -1.69 8.36
CA PRO A 17 -8.39 -2.80 8.95
C PRO A 17 -7.75 -4.16 8.65
N ILE A 18 -6.44 -4.25 8.64
CA ILE A 18 -5.67 -5.47 8.38
C ILE A 18 -4.55 -5.55 9.41
N THR A 19 -4.47 -6.69 10.10
CA THR A 19 -3.42 -6.94 11.08
C THR A 19 -2.07 -7.13 10.41
N GLY A 20 -1.01 -6.63 11.03
CA GLY A 20 0.36 -6.84 10.57
C GLY A 20 0.88 -5.80 9.59
N VAL A 21 0.07 -4.79 9.28
CA VAL A 21 0.50 -3.69 8.43
C VAL A 21 0.34 -2.36 9.15
N GLU A 22 1.34 -1.52 9.01
CA GLU A 22 1.33 -0.14 9.50
C GLU A 22 1.36 0.80 8.30
N GLY A 23 0.82 1.99 8.44
CA GLY A 23 0.85 2.99 7.39
C GLY A 23 0.80 4.41 7.92
N ARG A 24 1.32 5.33 7.11
CA ARG A 24 1.25 6.77 7.37
C ARG A 24 0.65 7.45 6.15
N LEU A 25 -0.14 8.48 6.39
CA LEU A 25 -1.05 9.06 5.40
C LEU A 25 -0.74 10.52 5.15
N ILE A 26 -0.59 10.87 3.88
CA ILE A 26 -0.68 12.24 3.41
C ILE A 26 -1.92 12.32 2.53
N ALA A 27 -2.90 13.14 2.94
CA ALA A 27 -4.16 13.27 2.24
C ALA A 27 -4.34 14.67 1.66
N SER A 28 -5.03 14.74 0.54
CA SER A 28 -5.42 16.00 -0.10
C SER A 28 -6.76 15.81 -0.81
N PRO A 29 -7.42 16.89 -1.28
CA PRO A 29 -8.61 16.76 -2.11
C PRO A 29 -8.38 16.01 -3.43
N HIS A 30 -7.12 15.81 -3.84
CA HIS A 30 -6.76 15.17 -5.10
C HIS A 30 -6.41 13.69 -4.96
N GLY A 31 -6.36 13.16 -3.75
CA GLY A 31 -6.01 11.78 -3.49
C GLY A 31 -5.19 11.62 -2.22
N GLN A 32 -4.61 10.42 -2.06
CA GLN A 32 -3.85 10.09 -0.86
C GLN A 32 -2.52 9.44 -1.23
N VAL A 33 -1.51 9.65 -0.38
CA VAL A 33 -0.25 8.90 -0.41
C VAL A 33 -0.15 8.15 0.91
N VAL A 34 0.09 6.84 0.83
CA VAL A 34 0.25 5.99 2.01
C VAL A 34 1.61 5.31 1.96
N PHE A 35 2.34 5.41 3.07
CA PHE A 35 3.61 4.74 3.28
C PHE A 35 3.34 3.50 4.11
N PHE A 36 3.27 2.33 3.45
CA PHE A 36 2.97 1.05 4.10
C PHE A 36 4.22 0.33 4.55
N ARG A 37 4.10 -0.43 5.63
CA ARG A 37 5.12 -1.33 6.11
C ARG A 37 4.46 -2.59 6.67
N ALA A 38 4.81 -3.76 6.12
CA ALA A 38 4.35 -5.04 6.62
C ALA A 38 5.33 -5.53 7.70
N ILE A 39 4.87 -5.63 8.95
CA ILE A 39 5.68 -6.12 10.07
C ILE A 39 5.67 -7.64 10.18
N GLU A 40 4.74 -8.28 9.49
CA GLU A 40 4.65 -9.74 9.31
C GLU A 40 4.12 -10.00 7.91
N GLU A 41 4.01 -11.27 7.52
CA GLU A 41 3.37 -11.60 6.24
C GLU A 41 1.90 -11.19 6.28
N VAL A 42 1.44 -10.49 5.25
CA VAL A 42 0.09 -9.92 5.17
C VAL A 42 -0.58 -10.39 3.88
N GLU A 43 -1.83 -10.81 4.01
CA GLU A 43 -2.70 -11.05 2.86
C GLU A 43 -3.80 -10.00 2.85
N VAL A 44 -3.94 -9.32 1.71
CA VAL A 44 -5.01 -8.36 1.46
C VAL A 44 -6.05 -9.06 0.59
N PRO A 45 -7.28 -9.26 1.11
CA PRO A 45 -8.31 -9.97 0.34
C PRO A 45 -8.76 -9.19 -0.88
N PRO A 46 -9.40 -9.87 -1.85
CA PRO A 46 -9.91 -9.19 -3.06
C PRO A 46 -10.84 -8.03 -2.72
N HIS A 47 -10.60 -6.91 -3.38
CA HIS A 47 -11.41 -5.69 -3.24
C HIS A 47 -11.20 -4.81 -4.48
N ALA A 48 -11.98 -3.74 -4.58
CA ALA A 48 -11.88 -2.76 -5.65
C ALA A 48 -12.13 -1.35 -5.10
N HIS A 49 -11.50 -0.37 -5.71
CA HIS A 49 -11.66 1.06 -5.41
C HIS A 49 -11.17 1.87 -6.61
N GLY A 50 -10.99 3.18 -6.46
CA GLY A 50 -10.42 4.04 -7.50
C GLY A 50 -8.98 3.68 -7.84
N GLY A 51 -8.40 4.34 -8.83
CA GLY A 51 -7.06 4.04 -9.32
C GLY A 51 -5.99 4.13 -8.24
N GLN A 52 -4.96 3.28 -8.39
CA GLN A 52 -3.83 3.20 -7.48
C GLN A 52 -2.53 3.02 -8.26
N TRP A 53 -1.50 3.70 -7.83
CA TRP A 53 -0.14 3.52 -8.34
C TRP A 53 0.79 3.33 -7.13
N GLY A 54 1.75 2.42 -7.26
CA GLY A 54 2.67 2.20 -6.17
C GLY A 54 4.06 1.78 -6.60
N ILE A 55 4.97 1.75 -5.62
CA ILE A 55 6.34 1.30 -5.77
C ILE A 55 6.74 0.47 -4.56
N VAL A 56 7.47 -0.61 -4.80
CA VAL A 56 8.08 -1.42 -3.74
C VAL A 56 9.38 -0.74 -3.30
N VAL A 57 9.48 -0.43 -2.02
CA VAL A 57 10.70 0.15 -1.42
C VAL A 57 11.60 -0.96 -0.90
N THR A 58 11.04 -1.88 -0.11
CA THR A 58 11.75 -3.06 0.41
C THR A 58 10.83 -4.27 0.34
N GLY A 59 11.42 -5.46 0.36
CA GLY A 59 10.67 -6.71 0.45
C GLY A 59 10.15 -7.21 -0.89
N ARG A 60 8.96 -7.80 -0.88
CA ARG A 60 8.34 -8.39 -2.07
C ARG A 60 6.82 -8.31 -1.98
N LEU A 61 6.20 -7.88 -3.08
CA LEU A 61 4.75 -7.81 -3.24
C LEU A 61 4.30 -8.77 -4.33
N GLN A 62 3.36 -9.64 -4.01
CA GLN A 62 2.62 -10.39 -5.03
C GLN A 62 1.25 -9.72 -5.18
N LEU A 63 0.98 -9.18 -6.36
CA LEU A 63 -0.26 -8.47 -6.65
C LEU A 63 -1.05 -9.24 -7.70
N THR A 64 -2.32 -9.51 -7.41
CA THR A 64 -3.24 -10.15 -8.34
C THR A 64 -4.28 -9.13 -8.77
N VAL A 65 -4.33 -8.82 -10.07
CA VAL A 65 -5.29 -7.88 -10.65
C VAL A 65 -6.11 -8.61 -11.71
N ASP A 66 -7.42 -8.60 -11.55
CA ASP A 66 -8.36 -9.31 -12.44
C ASP A 66 -7.93 -10.75 -12.69
N GLY A 67 -7.48 -11.45 -11.64
CA GLY A 67 -7.07 -12.84 -11.71
C GLY A 67 -5.63 -13.09 -12.16
N GLU A 68 -4.88 -12.06 -12.54
CA GLU A 68 -3.51 -12.19 -13.03
C GLU A 68 -2.51 -11.77 -11.95
N ALA A 69 -1.66 -12.71 -11.52
CA ALA A 69 -0.68 -12.49 -10.46
C ALA A 69 0.67 -12.05 -11.02
N THR A 70 1.24 -11.01 -10.42
CA THR A 70 2.58 -10.51 -10.75
C THR A 70 3.33 -10.25 -9.45
N THR A 71 4.62 -10.59 -9.44
CA THR A 71 5.50 -10.32 -8.29
C THR A 71 6.35 -9.09 -8.58
N TYR A 72 6.42 -8.19 -7.61
CA TYR A 72 7.19 -6.95 -7.69
C TYR A 72 8.25 -6.92 -6.61
N GLU A 73 9.45 -6.47 -7.00
CA GLU A 73 10.62 -6.35 -6.13
C GLU A 73 11.03 -4.89 -5.97
N PRO A 74 11.95 -4.57 -5.04
CA PRO A 74 12.34 -3.18 -4.78
C PRO A 74 12.70 -2.39 -6.03
N GLY A 75 12.13 -1.19 -6.15
CA GLY A 75 12.28 -0.31 -7.30
C GLY A 75 11.27 -0.53 -8.41
N GLU A 76 10.50 -1.62 -8.37
CA GLU A 76 9.46 -1.89 -9.37
C GLU A 76 8.16 -1.19 -9.02
N THR A 77 7.47 -0.70 -10.04
CA THR A 77 6.21 0.03 -9.91
C THR A 77 5.04 -0.76 -10.45
N TYR A 78 3.85 -0.47 -9.96
CA TYR A 78 2.62 -1.11 -10.40
C TYR A 78 1.50 -0.10 -10.46
N GLU A 79 0.53 -0.40 -11.32
CA GLU A 79 -0.69 0.39 -11.44
C GLU A 79 -1.90 -0.54 -11.36
N ILE A 80 -2.93 -0.10 -10.63
CA ILE A 80 -4.20 -0.80 -10.52
C ILE A 80 -5.27 0.12 -11.08
N PRO A 81 -5.89 -0.23 -12.22
CA PRO A 81 -6.95 0.59 -12.81
C PRO A 81 -8.15 0.75 -11.88
N SER A 82 -8.83 1.88 -11.97
CA SER A 82 -10.04 2.14 -11.21
C SER A 82 -11.08 1.04 -11.44
N GLY A 83 -11.60 0.47 -10.34
CA GLY A 83 -12.62 -0.57 -10.37
C GLY A 83 -12.11 -1.98 -10.61
N ALA A 84 -10.82 -2.18 -10.88
CA ALA A 84 -10.26 -3.52 -11.07
C ALA A 84 -10.19 -4.27 -9.73
N GLU A 85 -10.73 -5.49 -9.70
CA GLU A 85 -10.61 -6.34 -8.52
C GLU A 85 -9.16 -6.76 -8.32
N HIS A 86 -8.66 -6.58 -7.11
CA HIS A 86 -7.27 -6.94 -6.80
C HIS A 86 -7.11 -7.43 -5.38
N SER A 87 -6.08 -8.24 -5.21
CA SER A 87 -5.63 -8.77 -3.92
C SER A 87 -4.12 -8.72 -3.87
N ALA A 88 -3.57 -8.86 -2.68
CA ALA A 88 -2.12 -8.76 -2.51
C ALA A 88 -1.61 -9.68 -1.42
N ARG A 89 -0.34 -10.05 -1.54
CA ARG A 89 0.42 -10.74 -0.51
C ARG A 89 1.74 -10.01 -0.33
N LEU A 90 2.02 -9.59 0.90
CA LEU A 90 3.26 -8.90 1.26
C LEU A 90 4.08 -9.81 2.17
N GLU A 91 5.34 -10.05 1.83
CA GLU A 91 6.25 -10.71 2.74
C GLU A 91 6.57 -9.81 3.93
N ALA A 92 6.93 -10.41 5.06
CA ALA A 92 7.37 -9.64 6.23
C ALA A 92 8.53 -8.72 5.85
N GLY A 93 8.48 -7.46 6.30
CA GLY A 93 9.50 -6.46 5.97
C GLY A 93 9.27 -5.72 4.66
N THR A 94 8.17 -6.00 3.96
CA THR A 94 7.82 -5.27 2.74
C THR A 94 7.35 -3.86 3.08
N SER A 95 7.92 -2.87 2.38
CA SER A 95 7.49 -1.47 2.47
C SER A 95 7.09 -0.99 1.08
N LEU A 96 5.93 -0.35 1.01
CA LEU A 96 5.35 0.15 -0.23
C LEU A 96 5.01 1.63 -0.06
N ILE A 97 5.10 2.38 -1.16
CA ILE A 97 4.51 3.72 -1.23
C ILE A 97 3.42 3.66 -2.28
N ASP A 98 2.19 3.95 -1.88
CA ASP A 98 1.03 3.89 -2.76
C ASP A 98 0.34 5.25 -2.86
N VAL A 99 -0.03 5.61 -4.09
CA VAL A 99 -0.81 6.81 -4.38
C VAL A 99 -2.21 6.35 -4.79
N PHE A 100 -3.23 6.84 -4.08
CA PHE A 100 -4.63 6.52 -4.32
C PHE A 100 -5.34 7.70 -4.96
N GLN A 101 -6.10 7.43 -6.00
CA GLN A 101 -6.94 8.42 -6.65
C GLN A 101 -8.05 8.91 -5.73
N ASP A 102 -8.59 8.02 -4.89
CA ASP A 102 -9.67 8.36 -3.96
C ASP A 102 -9.13 9.20 -2.79
N PRO A 103 -9.66 10.41 -2.56
CA PRO A 103 -9.18 11.26 -1.47
C PRO A 103 -9.63 10.78 -0.08
N ASP A 104 -10.51 9.79 -0.02
CA ASP A 104 -11.06 9.23 1.21
C ASP A 104 -10.84 7.71 1.33
N ARG A 105 -9.83 7.15 0.63
CA ARG A 105 -9.53 5.71 0.66
C ARG A 105 -9.27 5.23 2.08
N TYR A 106 -8.51 5.98 2.85
CA TYR A 106 -8.18 5.69 4.24
C TYR A 106 -8.44 6.90 5.12
N ARG A 107 -8.55 6.65 6.42
CA ARG A 107 -8.68 7.69 7.45
C ARG A 107 -7.46 7.66 8.37
N PRO A 108 -7.01 8.81 8.87
CA PRO A 108 -6.02 8.84 9.94
C PRO A 108 -6.61 8.21 11.20
N LYS A 109 -5.75 7.61 11.98
CA LYS A 109 -6.14 7.09 13.30
C LYS A 109 -6.54 8.19 14.24
#